data_47e0fa6d64954d3eab24ffccf7a6472d
#
_entry.id   47e0fa6d64954d3eab24ffccf7a6472d
#
_cell.length_a   1.000
_cell.length_b   1.000
_cell.length_c   1.000
_cell.angle_alpha   90.00
_cell.angle_beta   90.00
_cell.angle_gamma   90.00
#
_symmetry.space_group_name_H-M   'P 1'
#
loop_
_entity.id
_entity.type
_entity.pdbx_description
1 polymer ?
#
loop_
_entity_poly.entity_id
_entity_poly.type
_entity_poly.pdbx_seq_one_letter_code
_entity_poly.pdbx_strand_id
1 'polypeptide(L)'
;MLPPLFNALADDAPIAGTLSPTPEQIPQLLEGWSGPRPLLVCSGGTSSRCAAAGHWSLDLRAGCRTLQLSADGGTIRIGAGHRMGEVLDHLASRDLTIPAGLSGWPGLGFVLTGGMGPLTRRHGLAIDRLLQIRGAWGNGEPLELTRSDDLRWRALCGAAPFLAVVTEVTMETIPLEPLWIKQRRIAPELLPEQISVAEQSSLDVSLQWHWGEHDQLRLLWVKQTPCSESVRIEGLHQLPSLAAPLKPTTRVHAEVVGLLGPAAASGWGDLLPRLRALMQTRPHPACSLACQQLGGASAQPGVEGTVFVHRDAVWKPWITAAWSSGDEQGRLNSLEWLETVWSVLRPICPGVHLAQLHHHLPWHRLEVDLAFGDRLNELQRLKTVVDPDENLPSL
;
A
#
# COMPACT_ATOMS: atom_id res chain seq x y z
N MET A 1 24.18 3.07 5.73
CA MET A 1 23.69 4.04 4.69
C MET A 1 22.27 3.64 4.34
N LEU A 2 21.30 4.57 4.38
CA LEU A 2 19.93 4.29 3.96
C LEU A 2 19.89 3.97 2.45
N PRO A 3 19.03 3.02 2.02
CA PRO A 3 18.87 2.78 0.58
C PRO A 3 18.31 4.05 -0.09
N PRO A 4 18.66 4.30 -1.35
CA PRO A 4 18.17 5.47 -2.08
C PRO A 4 16.62 5.45 -2.17
N LEU A 5 16.03 6.61 -2.36
CA LEU A 5 14.61 6.74 -2.66
C LEU A 5 14.32 6.13 -4.04
N PHE A 6 13.24 5.40 -4.17
CA PHE A 6 12.95 4.61 -5.38
C PHE A 6 13.03 5.46 -6.66
N ASN A 7 12.25 6.54 -6.74
CA ASN A 7 12.17 7.34 -7.95
C ASN A 7 13.34 8.33 -8.13
N ALA A 8 14.10 8.63 -7.09
CA ALA A 8 15.31 9.44 -7.24
C ALA A 8 16.38 8.78 -8.11
N LEU A 9 16.31 7.45 -8.28
CA LEU A 9 17.20 6.71 -9.18
C LEU A 9 16.65 6.55 -10.60
N ALA A 10 15.33 6.63 -10.75
CA ALA A 10 14.65 6.48 -12.03
C ALA A 10 14.44 7.82 -12.75
N ASP A 11 14.31 8.90 -12.01
CA ASP A 11 14.13 10.25 -12.56
C ASP A 11 15.48 10.87 -12.95
N ASP A 12 15.59 11.37 -14.17
CA ASP A 12 16.77 12.08 -14.67
C ASP A 12 16.78 13.56 -14.25
N ALA A 13 15.65 14.11 -13.84
CA ALA A 13 15.56 15.47 -13.34
C ALA A 13 15.93 15.55 -11.84
N PRO A 14 16.69 16.56 -11.41
CA PRO A 14 17.10 16.66 -10.02
C PRO A 14 15.89 17.00 -9.11
N ILE A 15 15.79 16.33 -7.97
CA ILE A 15 14.92 16.75 -6.87
C ILE A 15 15.44 18.08 -6.30
N ALA A 16 14.55 18.88 -5.68
CA ALA A 16 14.96 20.14 -5.04
C ALA A 16 15.84 19.89 -3.81
N GLY A 17 15.60 18.80 -3.09
CA GLY A 17 16.42 18.36 -1.96
C GLY A 17 15.72 17.31 -1.11
N THR A 18 16.45 16.87 -0.07
CA THR A 18 15.96 15.91 0.93
C THR A 18 16.16 16.47 2.33
N LEU A 19 15.12 16.45 3.14
CA LEU A 19 15.13 16.75 4.58
C LEU A 19 14.98 15.44 5.34
N SER A 20 15.78 15.25 6.40
CA SER A 20 15.73 14.07 7.26
C SER A 20 15.55 14.50 8.72
N PRO A 21 14.37 15.05 9.08
CA PRO A 21 14.14 15.58 10.43
C PRO A 21 13.96 14.49 11.46
N THR A 22 14.17 14.85 12.73
CA THR A 22 13.62 14.09 13.87
C THR A 22 12.12 14.39 14.04
N PRO A 23 11.38 13.54 14.78
CA PRO A 23 9.95 13.81 15.04
C PRO A 23 9.67 15.20 15.62
N GLU A 24 10.54 15.70 16.51
CA GLU A 24 10.40 16.98 17.19
C GLU A 24 10.60 18.18 16.26
N GLN A 25 11.33 18.01 15.16
CA GLN A 25 11.60 19.08 14.18
C GLN A 25 10.46 19.25 13.16
N ILE A 26 9.62 18.23 12.97
CA ILE A 26 8.59 18.22 11.92
C ILE A 26 7.54 19.32 12.10
N PRO A 27 7.00 19.58 13.32
CA PRO A 27 6.03 20.67 13.50
C PRO A 27 6.54 22.02 13.01
N GLN A 28 7.71 22.45 13.49
CA GLN A 28 8.33 23.71 13.10
C GLN A 28 8.68 23.78 11.61
N LEU A 29 9.09 22.63 11.01
CA LEU A 29 9.41 22.56 9.59
C LEU A 29 8.15 22.80 8.73
N LEU A 30 7.02 22.22 9.10
CA LEU A 30 5.77 22.37 8.36
C LEU A 30 5.19 23.78 8.54
N GLU A 31 5.18 24.33 9.76
CA GLU A 31 4.74 25.69 10.05
C GLU A 31 5.53 26.75 9.26
N GLY A 32 6.85 26.57 9.17
CA GLY A 32 7.75 27.48 8.45
C GLY A 32 7.99 27.13 6.99
N TRP A 33 7.25 26.19 6.39
CA TRP A 33 7.55 25.73 5.04
C TRP A 33 7.26 26.79 3.98
N SER A 34 8.28 27.18 3.24
CA SER A 34 8.21 28.16 2.16
C SER A 34 8.70 27.61 0.80
N GLY A 35 9.05 26.33 0.75
CA GLY A 35 9.53 25.66 -0.46
C GLY A 35 8.39 25.23 -1.39
N PRO A 36 8.74 24.53 -2.49
CA PRO A 36 7.76 23.96 -3.40
C PRO A 36 6.79 23.00 -2.69
N ARG A 37 5.53 23.02 -3.10
CA ARG A 37 4.45 22.18 -2.57
C ARG A 37 3.95 21.22 -3.65
N PRO A 38 3.45 20.02 -3.26
CA PRO A 38 3.51 19.47 -1.91
C PRO A 38 4.90 18.93 -1.54
N LEU A 39 5.14 18.81 -0.22
CA LEU A 39 6.24 18.01 0.33
C LEU A 39 5.95 16.53 0.06
N LEU A 40 6.96 15.79 -0.38
CA LEU A 40 6.84 14.37 -0.65
C LEU A 40 7.31 13.56 0.56
N VAL A 41 6.38 13.06 1.37
CA VAL A 41 6.70 12.31 2.59
C VAL A 41 7.14 10.89 2.25
N CYS A 42 8.33 10.51 2.74
CA CYS A 42 8.93 9.20 2.55
C CYS A 42 9.03 8.43 3.87
N SER A 43 8.30 7.32 3.94
CA SER A 43 8.41 6.32 5.02
C SER A 43 9.25 5.12 4.56
N GLY A 44 8.73 4.19 3.76
CA GLY A 44 9.49 3.04 3.26
C GLY A 44 10.45 3.33 2.09
N GLY A 45 10.27 4.42 1.40
CA GLY A 45 11.08 4.80 0.25
C GLY A 45 10.77 4.05 -1.04
N THR A 46 9.55 3.50 -1.19
CA THR A 46 9.16 2.64 -2.32
C THR A 46 8.01 3.19 -3.17
N SER A 47 7.37 4.27 -2.75
CA SER A 47 6.32 4.91 -3.53
C SER A 47 6.91 5.73 -4.67
N SER A 48 6.19 5.85 -5.79
CA SER A 48 6.53 6.74 -6.90
C SER A 48 6.68 8.19 -6.47
N ARG A 49 6.03 8.57 -5.38
CA ARG A 49 6.02 9.95 -4.87
C ARG A 49 6.83 10.15 -3.59
N CYS A 50 7.81 9.31 -3.28
CA CYS A 50 8.80 9.66 -2.25
C CYS A 50 9.86 10.66 -2.74
N ALA A 51 10.06 10.79 -4.06
CA ALA A 51 10.97 11.77 -4.66
C ALA A 51 10.50 12.10 -6.08
N ALA A 52 10.54 13.36 -6.46
CA ALA A 52 10.21 13.82 -7.82
C ALA A 52 10.96 15.11 -8.17
N ALA A 53 11.08 15.36 -9.47
CA ALA A 53 11.73 16.55 -10.02
C ALA A 53 11.14 17.84 -9.43
N GLY A 54 12.00 18.74 -8.98
CA GLY A 54 11.62 20.05 -8.43
C GLY A 54 10.93 20.03 -7.06
N HIS A 55 10.72 18.85 -6.46
CA HIS A 55 10.11 18.69 -5.13
C HIS A 55 11.12 18.39 -4.03
N TRP A 56 10.76 18.72 -2.81
CA TRP A 56 11.48 18.31 -1.62
C TRP A 56 10.93 16.98 -1.08
N SER A 57 11.83 16.07 -0.73
CA SER A 57 11.51 14.82 -0.04
C SER A 57 11.70 14.98 1.46
N LEU A 58 10.67 14.70 2.25
CA LEU A 58 10.72 14.61 3.71
C LEU A 58 10.97 13.15 4.10
N ASP A 59 12.23 12.79 4.28
CA ASP A 59 12.67 11.41 4.51
C ASP A 59 12.67 11.06 6.00
N LEU A 60 11.68 10.30 6.44
CA LEU A 60 11.50 9.88 7.84
C LEU A 60 12.36 8.68 8.23
N ARG A 61 13.03 8.03 7.26
CA ARG A 61 13.74 6.77 7.48
C ARG A 61 14.91 6.83 8.45
N ALA A 62 15.51 7.99 8.62
CA ALA A 62 16.61 8.19 9.59
C ALA A 62 16.11 8.61 10.97
N GLY A 63 15.19 9.58 11.02
CA GLY A 63 14.76 10.23 12.28
C GLY A 63 13.69 9.47 13.05
N CYS A 64 12.81 8.71 12.37
CA CYS A 64 11.64 8.08 12.99
C CYS A 64 11.85 6.56 13.14
N ARG A 65 12.73 6.13 14.05
CA ARG A 65 13.20 4.74 14.17
C ARG A 65 12.74 4.01 15.42
N THR A 66 11.69 4.46 16.10
CA THR A 66 11.11 3.73 17.24
C THR A 66 10.64 2.34 16.79
N LEU A 67 11.02 1.30 17.55
CA LEU A 67 10.48 -0.05 17.40
C LEU A 67 10.46 -0.69 18.78
N GLN A 68 9.31 -0.63 19.46
CA GLN A 68 9.20 -1.01 20.85
C GLN A 68 7.95 -1.83 21.11
N LEU A 69 8.14 -3.08 21.50
CA LEU A 69 7.09 -3.98 21.96
C LEU A 69 6.79 -3.71 23.43
N SER A 70 5.49 -3.73 23.81
CA SER A 70 5.08 -3.68 25.21
C SER A 70 5.55 -4.93 25.99
N ALA A 71 5.66 -4.82 27.31
CA ALA A 71 6.16 -5.91 28.15
C ALA A 71 5.29 -7.19 28.07
N ASP A 72 4.00 -7.04 27.86
CA ASP A 72 3.03 -8.13 27.68
C ASP A 72 2.95 -8.64 26.22
N GLY A 73 3.66 -7.99 25.30
CA GLY A 73 3.60 -8.30 23.88
C GLY A 73 2.32 -7.85 23.16
N GLY A 74 1.36 -7.25 23.86
CA GLY A 74 0.04 -6.92 23.30
C GLY A 74 0.06 -5.75 22.30
N THR A 75 1.04 -4.86 22.37
CA THR A 75 1.14 -3.69 21.50
C THR A 75 2.56 -3.42 21.05
N ILE A 76 2.71 -2.79 19.88
CA ILE A 76 3.99 -2.34 19.34
C ILE A 76 3.93 -0.86 18.93
N ARG A 77 4.95 -0.08 19.29
CA ARG A 77 5.19 1.28 18.80
C ARG A 77 6.13 1.20 17.61
N ILE A 78 5.73 1.80 16.50
CA ILE A 78 6.43 1.73 15.21
C ILE A 78 6.67 3.14 14.70
N GLY A 79 7.94 3.54 14.59
CA GLY A 79 8.35 4.77 13.93
C GLY A 79 8.22 4.67 12.41
N ALA A 80 7.82 5.77 11.78
CA ALA A 80 7.54 5.82 10.33
C ALA A 80 8.77 5.52 9.44
N GLY A 81 9.97 5.53 10.00
CA GLY A 81 11.20 5.18 9.27
C GLY A 81 11.42 3.69 9.06
N HIS A 82 10.59 2.81 9.61
CA HIS A 82 10.69 1.38 9.40
C HIS A 82 9.96 0.90 8.15
N ARG A 83 10.53 -0.12 7.50
CA ARG A 83 9.82 -0.94 6.52
C ARG A 83 9.07 -2.06 7.22
N MET A 84 7.97 -2.49 6.65
CA MET A 84 7.16 -3.56 7.24
C MET A 84 7.93 -4.87 7.42
N GLY A 85 8.90 -5.18 6.56
CA GLY A 85 9.79 -6.34 6.74
C GLY A 85 10.55 -6.32 8.04
N GLU A 86 11.10 -5.16 8.45
CA GLU A 86 11.82 -4.99 9.73
C GLU A 86 10.87 -5.19 10.92
N VAL A 87 9.65 -4.66 10.82
CA VAL A 87 8.62 -4.79 11.86
C VAL A 87 8.17 -6.25 12.01
N LEU A 88 7.87 -6.91 10.89
CA LEU A 88 7.40 -8.30 10.88
C LEU A 88 8.48 -9.29 11.35
N ASP A 89 9.76 -9.06 11.00
CA ASP A 89 10.89 -9.85 11.48
C ASP A 89 11.07 -9.69 13.00
N HIS A 90 11.01 -8.43 13.49
CA HIS A 90 11.10 -8.14 14.92
C HIS A 90 9.98 -8.82 15.72
N LEU A 91 8.74 -8.81 15.22
CA LEU A 91 7.60 -9.45 15.88
C LEU A 91 7.69 -10.97 15.81
N ALA A 92 8.10 -11.53 14.65
CA ALA A 92 8.21 -12.98 14.46
C ALA A 92 9.20 -13.63 15.45
N SER A 93 10.27 -12.91 15.83
CA SER A 93 11.22 -13.38 16.85
C SER A 93 10.60 -13.57 18.25
N ARG A 94 9.33 -13.20 18.44
CA ARG A 94 8.55 -13.32 19.68
C ARG A 94 7.21 -13.99 19.48
N ASP A 95 7.06 -14.75 18.40
CA ASP A 95 5.82 -15.44 18.01
C ASP A 95 4.63 -14.48 17.86
N LEU A 96 4.89 -13.23 17.42
CA LEU A 96 3.91 -12.19 17.21
C LEU A 96 3.93 -11.71 15.75
N THR A 97 2.86 -11.04 15.33
CA THR A 97 2.74 -10.40 14.00
C THR A 97 1.70 -9.29 14.01
N ILE A 98 1.53 -8.64 12.87
CA ILE A 98 0.40 -7.77 12.50
C ILE A 98 -0.15 -8.23 11.13
N PRO A 99 -1.43 -8.02 10.79
CA PRO A 99 -2.01 -8.53 9.54
C PRO A 99 -1.65 -7.68 8.31
N ALA A 100 -0.41 -7.20 8.21
CA ALA A 100 0.08 -6.35 7.14
C ALA A 100 1.12 -7.06 6.27
N GLY A 101 1.16 -6.68 4.98
CA GLY A 101 2.27 -6.95 4.07
C GLY A 101 2.19 -8.24 3.27
N LEU A 102 2.43 -8.09 1.96
CA LEU A 102 2.81 -9.15 1.02
C LEU A 102 4.29 -9.07 0.68
N SER A 103 4.93 -7.97 1.04
CA SER A 103 6.37 -7.79 0.91
C SER A 103 6.86 -6.93 2.08
N GLY A 104 8.13 -7.04 2.41
CA GLY A 104 8.76 -6.24 3.45
C GLY A 104 9.06 -4.78 3.05
N TRP A 105 8.80 -4.38 1.81
CA TRP A 105 9.22 -3.10 1.27
C TRP A 105 8.41 -1.88 1.72
N PRO A 106 7.05 -1.93 1.81
CA PRO A 106 6.27 -0.77 2.22
C PRO A 106 6.64 -0.25 3.60
N GLY A 107 6.50 1.05 3.80
CA GLY A 107 6.59 1.70 5.09
C GLY A 107 5.24 1.86 5.77
N LEU A 108 5.20 2.70 6.82
CA LEU A 108 4.01 2.92 7.63
C LEU A 108 2.83 3.53 6.84
N GLY A 109 3.09 4.30 5.78
CA GLY A 109 2.05 4.84 4.92
C GLY A 109 1.10 3.76 4.37
N PHE A 110 1.60 2.55 4.13
CA PHE A 110 0.80 1.42 3.70
C PHE A 110 -0.22 0.97 4.78
N VAL A 111 0.16 0.99 6.05
CA VAL A 111 -0.74 0.68 7.18
C VAL A 111 -1.80 1.78 7.32
N LEU A 112 -1.40 3.04 7.20
CA LEU A 112 -2.29 4.20 7.34
C LEU A 112 -3.32 4.33 6.20
N THR A 113 -3.17 3.59 5.11
CA THR A 113 -4.14 3.52 4.00
C THR A 113 -4.88 2.18 3.90
N GLY A 114 -4.71 1.30 4.91
CA GLY A 114 -5.37 0.00 4.96
C GLY A 114 -4.49 -1.08 5.60
N GLY A 115 -3.31 -1.32 5.05
CA GLY A 115 -2.40 -2.35 5.56
C GLY A 115 -2.94 -3.76 5.35
N MET A 116 -2.77 -4.29 4.14
CA MET A 116 -3.36 -5.56 3.71
C MET A 116 -2.29 -6.64 3.60
N GLY A 117 -2.66 -7.87 3.94
CA GLY A 117 -1.76 -9.02 3.88
C GLY A 117 -2.53 -10.35 3.87
N PRO A 118 -1.83 -11.49 3.77
CA PRO A 118 -2.49 -12.79 3.75
C PRO A 118 -3.33 -13.10 4.99
N LEU A 119 -3.00 -12.49 6.14
CA LEU A 119 -3.72 -12.67 7.40
C LEU A 119 -4.96 -11.77 7.53
N THR A 120 -5.17 -10.84 6.60
CA THR A 120 -6.28 -9.88 6.64
C THR A 120 -7.65 -10.57 6.67
N ARG A 121 -7.80 -11.70 5.96
CA ARG A 121 -9.06 -12.45 5.93
C ARG A 121 -9.50 -12.94 7.30
N ARG A 122 -8.55 -13.28 8.17
CA ARG A 122 -8.83 -13.80 9.52
C ARG A 122 -8.80 -12.72 10.59
N HIS A 123 -7.92 -11.71 10.43
CA HIS A 123 -7.60 -10.77 11.50
C HIS A 123 -8.00 -9.32 11.21
N GLY A 124 -8.61 -9.02 10.06
CA GLY A 124 -8.95 -7.64 9.65
C GLY A 124 -7.75 -6.92 9.03
N LEU A 125 -7.95 -5.66 8.65
CA LEU A 125 -6.90 -4.80 8.11
C LEU A 125 -5.94 -4.35 9.23
N ALA A 126 -4.68 -4.05 8.89
CA ALA A 126 -3.73 -3.52 9.87
C ALA A 126 -4.15 -2.14 10.41
N ILE A 127 -4.80 -1.33 9.60
CA ILE A 127 -5.37 -0.03 10.01
C ILE A 127 -6.37 -0.16 11.18
N ASP A 128 -7.10 -1.28 11.26
CA ASP A 128 -8.10 -1.54 12.31
C ASP A 128 -7.44 -1.81 13.68
N ARG A 129 -6.14 -2.04 13.68
CA ARG A 129 -5.34 -2.33 14.89
C ARG A 129 -4.55 -1.13 15.42
N LEU A 130 -4.72 0.02 14.79
CA LEU A 130 -4.14 1.27 15.28
C LEU A 130 -4.77 1.66 16.63
N LEU A 131 -3.96 2.03 17.59
CA LEU A 131 -4.35 2.49 18.93
C LEU A 131 -3.99 3.96 19.16
N GLN A 132 -2.86 4.41 18.61
CA GLN A 132 -2.37 5.77 18.74
C GLN A 132 -1.62 6.18 17.48
N ILE A 133 -1.73 7.45 17.11
CA ILE A 133 -1.03 8.08 15.99
C ILE A 133 -0.36 9.35 16.50
N ARG A 134 0.94 9.52 16.22
CA ARG A 134 1.73 10.71 16.55
C ARG A 134 2.37 11.30 15.31
N GLY A 135 2.54 12.63 15.31
CA GLY A 135 3.17 13.36 14.22
C GLY A 135 2.88 14.85 14.26
N ALA A 136 2.65 15.44 13.09
CA ALA A 136 2.18 16.81 12.94
C ALA A 136 1.16 16.91 11.82
N TRP A 137 0.14 17.73 11.98
CA TRP A 137 -0.76 18.14 10.91
C TRP A 137 -0.02 18.92 9.83
N GLY A 138 -0.61 19.05 8.64
CA GLY A 138 0.03 19.77 7.53
C GLY A 138 0.35 21.23 7.84
N ASN A 139 -0.38 21.88 8.75
CA ASN A 139 -0.12 23.25 9.25
C ASN A 139 1.00 23.33 10.33
N GLY A 140 1.60 22.19 10.72
CA GLY A 140 2.62 22.13 11.75
C GLY A 140 2.12 21.93 13.16
N GLU A 141 0.80 21.96 13.43
CA GLU A 141 0.30 21.65 14.78
C GLU A 141 0.68 20.22 15.19
N PRO A 142 1.21 20.03 16.41
CA PRO A 142 1.52 18.70 16.94
C PRO A 142 0.28 17.80 16.95
N LEU A 143 0.49 16.54 16.58
CA LEU A 143 -0.54 15.51 16.49
C LEU A 143 -0.24 14.39 17.49
N GLU A 144 -1.18 14.15 18.40
CA GLU A 144 -1.23 12.94 19.21
C GLU A 144 -2.68 12.56 19.43
N LEU A 145 -3.13 11.48 18.78
CA LEU A 145 -4.48 10.96 18.89
C LEU A 145 -4.48 9.48 19.31
N THR A 146 -5.43 9.14 20.16
CA THR A 146 -5.75 7.75 20.51
C THR A 146 -7.03 7.33 19.82
N ARG A 147 -7.23 6.01 19.66
CA ARG A 147 -8.42 5.43 19.05
C ARG A 147 -9.69 6.02 19.66
N SER A 148 -10.55 6.56 18.81
CA SER A 148 -11.82 7.18 19.17
C SER A 148 -12.73 7.27 17.94
N ASP A 149 -13.99 7.68 18.12
CA ASP A 149 -14.93 7.96 17.03
C ASP A 149 -14.82 9.39 16.49
N ASP A 150 -13.82 10.15 16.92
CA ASP A 150 -13.55 11.49 16.45
C ASP A 150 -13.21 11.50 14.96
N LEU A 151 -13.68 12.53 14.23
CA LEU A 151 -13.40 12.70 12.81
C LEU A 151 -11.90 12.71 12.49
N ARG A 152 -11.09 13.38 13.33
CA ARG A 152 -9.65 13.50 13.10
C ARG A 152 -8.98 12.13 13.18
N TRP A 153 -9.38 11.30 14.15
CA TRP A 153 -8.90 9.91 14.23
C TRP A 153 -9.28 9.11 12.99
N ARG A 154 -10.59 9.11 12.65
CA ARG A 154 -11.09 8.36 11.48
C ARG A 154 -10.42 8.78 10.18
N ALA A 155 -10.21 10.10 9.99
CA ALA A 155 -9.55 10.64 8.81
C ALA A 155 -8.09 10.18 8.67
N LEU A 156 -7.33 10.14 9.78
CA LEU A 156 -5.96 9.60 9.75
C LEU A 156 -5.95 8.10 9.45
N CYS A 157 -7.00 7.38 9.83
CA CYS A 157 -7.17 5.97 9.48
C CYS A 157 -7.75 5.82 8.05
N GLY A 158 -6.95 6.08 7.04
CA GLY A 158 -7.25 5.96 5.60
C GLY A 158 -6.74 7.13 4.76
N ALA A 159 -6.76 8.37 5.29
CA ALA A 159 -6.38 9.56 4.55
C ALA A 159 -5.16 10.31 5.15
N ALA A 160 -4.42 9.72 6.09
CA ALA A 160 -3.27 10.36 6.74
C ALA A 160 -2.28 11.04 5.77
N PRO A 161 -1.90 10.44 4.62
CA PRO A 161 -0.93 11.06 3.71
C PRO A 161 -1.34 12.43 3.15
N PHE A 162 -2.63 12.75 3.21
CA PHE A 162 -3.16 14.06 2.75
C PHE A 162 -3.28 15.10 3.86
N LEU A 163 -3.20 14.69 5.13
CA LEU A 163 -3.58 15.50 6.28
C LEU A 163 -2.44 15.76 7.24
N ALA A 164 -1.52 14.79 7.38
CA ALA A 164 -0.51 14.83 8.41
C ALA A 164 0.79 14.12 8.00
N VAL A 165 1.88 14.52 8.61
CA VAL A 165 3.14 13.77 8.64
C VAL A 165 3.14 12.91 9.89
N VAL A 166 2.81 11.62 9.74
CA VAL A 166 2.81 10.66 10.84
C VAL A 166 4.23 10.18 11.10
N THR A 167 4.70 10.31 12.32
CA THR A 167 6.06 9.92 12.74
C THR A 167 6.11 8.59 13.47
N GLU A 168 5.02 8.22 14.16
CA GLU A 168 4.91 7.01 14.96
C GLU A 168 3.46 6.56 15.08
N VAL A 169 3.25 5.24 15.15
CA VAL A 169 1.97 4.64 15.53
C VAL A 169 2.16 3.62 16.64
N THR A 170 1.11 3.40 17.44
CA THR A 170 0.97 2.22 18.32
C THR A 170 -0.11 1.32 17.76
N MET A 171 0.16 0.02 17.68
CA MET A 171 -0.74 -0.99 17.10
C MET A 171 -0.90 -2.18 18.04
N GLU A 172 -2.05 -2.84 17.98
CA GLU A 172 -2.24 -4.17 18.56
C GLU A 172 -1.46 -5.21 17.75
N THR A 173 -0.77 -6.10 18.44
CA THR A 173 -0.17 -7.29 17.87
C THR A 173 -1.16 -8.47 17.90
N ILE A 174 -0.86 -9.51 17.15
CA ILE A 174 -1.57 -10.79 17.20
C ILE A 174 -0.55 -11.93 17.31
N PRO A 175 -0.91 -13.08 17.90
CA PRO A 175 -0.07 -14.27 17.88
C PRO A 175 0.26 -14.68 16.43
N LEU A 176 1.52 -15.01 16.19
CA LEU A 176 1.95 -15.57 14.92
C LEU A 176 1.70 -17.08 14.92
N GLU A 177 0.64 -17.50 14.26
CA GLU A 177 0.38 -18.91 14.02
C GLU A 177 1.29 -19.44 12.90
N PRO A 178 1.56 -20.76 12.87
CA PRO A 178 2.34 -21.36 11.80
C PRO A 178 1.79 -21.04 10.42
N LEU A 179 2.68 -20.70 9.49
CA LEU A 179 2.33 -20.36 8.11
C LEU A 179 2.99 -21.31 7.13
N TRP A 180 2.24 -21.73 6.14
CA TRP A 180 2.71 -22.51 5.00
C TRP A 180 2.45 -21.79 3.71
N ILE A 181 3.40 -21.83 2.80
CA ILE A 181 3.26 -21.25 1.45
C ILE A 181 3.32 -22.36 0.40
N LYS A 182 2.48 -22.21 -0.62
CA LYS A 182 2.55 -23.02 -1.84
C LYS A 182 2.60 -22.10 -3.06
N GLN A 183 3.64 -22.28 -3.87
CA GLN A 183 3.80 -21.50 -5.10
C GLN A 183 3.51 -22.39 -6.30
N ARG A 184 2.84 -21.81 -7.30
CA ARG A 184 2.61 -22.46 -8.60
C ARG A 184 2.72 -21.44 -9.73
N ARG A 185 3.05 -21.95 -10.91
CA ARG A 185 2.86 -21.23 -12.17
C ARG A 185 1.71 -21.89 -12.93
N ILE A 186 0.84 -21.08 -13.48
CA ILE A 186 -0.31 -21.55 -14.25
C ILE A 186 -0.44 -20.77 -15.55
N ALA A 187 -1.12 -21.34 -16.54
CA ALA A 187 -1.61 -20.61 -17.70
C ALA A 187 -2.74 -19.64 -17.29
N PRO A 188 -2.88 -18.48 -17.93
CA PRO A 188 -3.89 -17.49 -17.58
C PRO A 188 -5.33 -18.03 -17.59
N GLU A 189 -5.64 -18.98 -18.47
CA GLU A 189 -6.95 -19.60 -18.60
C GLU A 189 -7.44 -20.30 -17.33
N LEU A 190 -6.52 -20.70 -16.46
CA LEU A 190 -6.85 -21.35 -15.18
C LEU A 190 -7.13 -20.35 -14.04
N LEU A 191 -6.91 -19.04 -14.26
CA LEU A 191 -7.11 -18.03 -13.22
C LEU A 191 -8.52 -18.00 -12.63
N PRO A 192 -9.60 -18.03 -13.43
CA PRO A 192 -10.98 -18.00 -12.90
C PRO A 192 -11.29 -19.18 -11.98
N GLU A 193 -10.78 -20.38 -12.31
CA GLU A 193 -10.90 -21.55 -11.44
C GLU A 193 -10.19 -21.34 -10.11
N GLN A 194 -8.96 -20.81 -10.12
CA GLN A 194 -8.19 -20.57 -8.88
C GLN A 194 -8.85 -19.48 -8.02
N ILE A 195 -9.44 -18.44 -8.63
CA ILE A 195 -10.23 -17.42 -7.95
C ILE A 195 -11.46 -18.06 -7.29
N SER A 196 -12.21 -18.90 -8.01
CA SER A 196 -13.37 -19.60 -7.47
C SER A 196 -13.01 -20.49 -6.27
N VAL A 197 -11.90 -21.24 -6.36
CA VAL A 197 -11.38 -22.03 -5.25
C VAL A 197 -11.01 -21.16 -4.06
N ALA A 198 -10.39 -20.00 -4.31
CA ALA A 198 -10.00 -19.07 -3.25
C ALA A 198 -11.20 -18.44 -2.55
N GLU A 199 -12.23 -18.03 -3.30
CA GLU A 199 -13.46 -17.46 -2.73
C GLU A 199 -14.22 -18.44 -1.82
N GLN A 200 -14.14 -19.75 -2.12
CA GLN A 200 -14.74 -20.81 -1.32
C GLN A 200 -13.86 -21.30 -0.16
N SER A 201 -12.60 -20.86 -0.10
CA SER A 201 -11.65 -21.29 0.93
C SER A 201 -11.96 -20.67 2.28
N SER A 202 -11.60 -21.38 3.36
CA SER A 202 -11.68 -20.90 4.75
C SER A 202 -10.82 -19.65 4.97
N LEU A 203 -11.05 -18.94 6.08
CA LEU A 203 -10.38 -17.65 6.37
C LEU A 203 -8.88 -17.78 6.66
N ASP A 204 -8.42 -18.98 6.98
CA ASP A 204 -7.01 -19.33 7.18
C ASP A 204 -6.23 -19.57 5.87
N VAL A 205 -6.89 -19.41 4.72
CA VAL A 205 -6.30 -19.56 3.38
C VAL A 205 -6.42 -18.23 2.64
N SER A 206 -5.35 -17.82 1.97
CA SER A 206 -5.33 -16.61 1.15
C SER A 206 -4.56 -16.86 -0.15
N LEU A 207 -5.14 -16.43 -1.27
CA LEU A 207 -4.52 -16.47 -2.58
C LEU A 207 -3.99 -15.10 -2.98
N GLN A 208 -2.75 -15.09 -3.48
CA GLN A 208 -2.17 -13.96 -4.18
C GLN A 208 -1.67 -14.43 -5.54
N TRP A 209 -1.74 -13.57 -6.55
CA TRP A 209 -1.22 -13.91 -7.87
C TRP A 209 -0.58 -12.70 -8.55
N HIS A 210 0.32 -12.99 -9.49
CA HIS A 210 1.03 -11.99 -10.27
C HIS A 210 1.17 -12.44 -11.72
N TRP A 211 0.80 -11.55 -12.62
CA TRP A 211 0.94 -11.69 -14.06
C TRP A 211 1.93 -10.62 -14.56
N GLY A 212 3.14 -11.03 -14.89
CA GLY A 212 4.25 -10.18 -15.33
C GLY A 212 4.89 -10.72 -16.59
N GLU A 213 6.20 -10.95 -16.52
CA GLU A 213 6.94 -11.56 -17.62
C GLU A 213 6.33 -12.90 -18.03
N HIS A 214 6.30 -13.14 -19.33
CA HIS A 214 5.72 -14.33 -19.94
C HIS A 214 4.18 -14.45 -19.78
N ASP A 215 3.58 -15.28 -20.59
CA ASP A 215 2.15 -15.57 -20.56
C ASP A 215 1.84 -16.64 -19.49
N GLN A 216 2.27 -16.37 -18.25
CA GLN A 216 2.07 -17.23 -17.08
C GLN A 216 1.79 -16.40 -15.83
N LEU A 217 0.90 -16.90 -14.99
CA LEU A 217 0.66 -16.36 -13.67
C LEU A 217 1.48 -17.12 -12.62
N ARG A 218 2.05 -16.38 -11.69
CA ARG A 218 2.60 -16.93 -10.45
C ARG A 218 1.53 -16.84 -9.37
N LEU A 219 1.20 -17.96 -8.76
CA LEU A 219 0.30 -18.05 -7.62
C LEU A 219 1.09 -18.24 -6.33
N LEU A 220 0.65 -17.60 -5.27
CA LEU A 220 1.11 -17.79 -3.91
C LEU A 220 -0.10 -18.04 -3.02
N TRP A 221 -0.27 -19.27 -2.57
CA TRP A 221 -1.21 -19.63 -1.53
C TRP A 221 -0.50 -19.54 -0.17
N VAL A 222 -1.11 -18.81 0.77
CA VAL A 222 -0.67 -18.74 2.17
C VAL A 222 -1.74 -19.42 3.01
N LYS A 223 -1.33 -20.34 3.90
CA LYS A 223 -2.22 -21.18 4.69
C LYS A 223 -1.69 -21.31 6.11
N GLN A 224 -2.57 -21.58 7.07
CA GLN A 224 -2.18 -21.90 8.46
C GLN A 224 -2.05 -23.40 8.71
N THR A 225 -2.44 -24.24 7.75
CA THR A 225 -2.29 -25.69 7.80
C THR A 225 -1.43 -26.20 6.64
N PRO A 226 -0.60 -27.23 6.86
CA PRO A 226 0.21 -27.82 5.80
C PRO A 226 -0.66 -28.46 4.72
N CYS A 227 -0.19 -28.43 3.48
CA CYS A 227 -0.77 -29.19 2.39
C CYS A 227 0.37 -29.76 1.51
N SER A 228 0.01 -30.62 0.54
CA SER A 228 1.00 -31.18 -0.39
C SER A 228 1.80 -30.05 -1.06
N GLU A 229 3.13 -30.19 -1.09
CA GLU A 229 4.10 -29.24 -1.69
C GLU A 229 4.16 -27.87 -1.00
N SER A 230 3.58 -27.71 0.20
CA SER A 230 3.72 -26.47 0.96
C SER A 230 5.03 -26.45 1.76
N VAL A 231 5.58 -25.25 1.91
CA VAL A 231 6.79 -24.99 2.71
C VAL A 231 6.39 -24.11 3.89
N ARG A 232 6.85 -24.47 5.10
CA ARG A 232 6.67 -23.65 6.30
C ARG A 232 7.54 -22.41 6.22
N ILE A 233 7.02 -21.29 6.68
CA ILE A 233 7.75 -20.03 6.88
C ILE A 233 7.61 -19.58 8.33
N GLU A 234 8.64 -18.87 8.83
CA GLU A 234 8.70 -18.41 10.23
C GLU A 234 7.92 -17.11 10.46
N GLY A 235 7.46 -16.45 9.41
CA GLY A 235 6.66 -15.24 9.49
C GLY A 235 6.44 -14.56 8.13
N LEU A 236 5.60 -13.53 8.12
CA LEU A 236 5.25 -12.79 6.89
C LEU A 236 6.46 -12.11 6.23
N HIS A 237 7.53 -11.80 6.98
CA HIS A 237 8.77 -11.25 6.43
C HIS A 237 9.48 -12.21 5.45
N GLN A 238 9.20 -13.52 5.53
CA GLN A 238 9.74 -14.55 4.64
C GLN A 238 8.87 -14.83 3.41
N LEU A 239 7.75 -14.10 3.24
CA LEU A 239 6.94 -14.27 2.04
C LEU A 239 7.76 -13.98 0.78
N PRO A 240 7.72 -14.87 -0.23
CA PRO A 240 8.40 -14.62 -1.48
C PRO A 240 7.76 -13.43 -2.20
N SER A 241 8.59 -12.58 -2.78
CA SER A 241 8.08 -11.49 -3.62
C SER A 241 7.34 -12.06 -4.83
N LEU A 242 6.09 -11.69 -5.01
CA LEU A 242 5.31 -12.05 -6.19
C LEU A 242 5.80 -11.30 -7.43
N ALA A 243 6.02 -10.00 -7.31
CA ALA A 243 6.67 -9.19 -8.32
C ALA A 243 8.18 -9.17 -8.04
N ALA A 244 9.01 -9.26 -9.07
CA ALA A 244 10.40 -8.88 -8.93
C ALA A 244 10.40 -7.42 -8.48
N PRO A 245 10.96 -7.07 -7.30
CA PRO A 245 11.02 -5.68 -6.91
C PRO A 245 11.77 -4.92 -7.99
N LEU A 246 11.23 -3.80 -8.42
CA LEU A 246 11.94 -2.88 -9.29
C LEU A 246 13.19 -2.45 -8.54
N LYS A 247 14.34 -2.92 -8.99
CA LYS A 247 15.59 -2.63 -8.30
C LYS A 247 15.94 -1.15 -8.53
N PRO A 248 16.30 -0.40 -7.50
CA PRO A 248 16.74 0.98 -7.66
C PRO A 248 17.85 1.16 -8.70
N THR A 249 18.71 0.12 -8.89
CA THR A 249 19.80 0.11 -9.84
C THR A 249 19.38 -0.05 -11.30
N THR A 250 18.12 -0.42 -11.57
CA THR A 250 17.64 -0.62 -12.96
C THR A 250 17.19 0.66 -13.64
N ARG A 251 17.09 1.78 -12.90
CA ARG A 251 16.58 3.06 -13.40
C ARG A 251 15.25 2.91 -14.12
N VAL A 252 14.35 2.13 -13.53
CA VAL A 252 12.97 1.94 -14.01
C VAL A 252 12.04 2.75 -13.12
N HIS A 253 11.28 3.63 -13.73
CA HIS A 253 10.21 4.36 -13.07
C HIS A 253 8.93 3.53 -13.09
N ALA A 254 8.07 3.66 -12.09
CA ALA A 254 6.80 2.95 -12.06
C ALA A 254 5.71 3.75 -11.33
N GLU A 255 4.48 3.63 -11.86
CA GLU A 255 3.24 4.05 -11.18
C GLU A 255 2.37 2.82 -10.90
N VAL A 256 1.71 2.81 -9.74
CA VAL A 256 0.92 1.65 -9.30
C VAL A 256 -0.46 2.10 -8.82
N VAL A 257 -1.49 1.71 -9.55
CA VAL A 257 -2.89 1.91 -9.15
C VAL A 257 -3.43 0.64 -8.50
N GLY A 258 -3.91 0.76 -7.26
CA GLY A 258 -4.58 -0.32 -6.55
C GLY A 258 -6.09 -0.22 -6.69
N LEU A 259 -6.77 -1.34 -6.97
CA LEU A 259 -8.22 -1.42 -7.07
C LEU A 259 -8.79 -2.31 -5.97
N LEU A 260 -10.09 -2.20 -5.75
CA LEU A 260 -10.83 -2.99 -4.77
C LEU A 260 -12.16 -3.44 -5.37
N GLY A 261 -12.47 -4.72 -5.22
CA GLY A 261 -13.72 -5.28 -5.74
C GLY A 261 -14.25 -6.45 -4.92
N PRO A 262 -15.58 -6.72 -5.01
CA PRO A 262 -16.22 -7.83 -4.35
C PRO A 262 -15.81 -9.18 -4.97
N ALA A 263 -16.35 -10.28 -4.44
CA ALA A 263 -16.20 -11.61 -5.04
C ALA A 263 -16.78 -11.63 -6.45
N ALA A 264 -16.03 -12.10 -7.42
CA ALA A 264 -16.41 -12.02 -8.85
C ALA A 264 -15.68 -13.04 -9.72
N ALA A 265 -15.61 -14.31 -9.32
CA ALA A 265 -14.90 -15.35 -10.09
C ALA A 265 -15.35 -15.44 -11.57
N SER A 266 -16.65 -15.34 -11.84
CA SER A 266 -17.21 -15.30 -13.20
C SER A 266 -16.75 -14.04 -13.96
N GLY A 267 -16.79 -12.88 -13.32
CA GLY A 267 -16.35 -11.61 -13.92
C GLY A 267 -14.89 -11.63 -14.35
N TRP A 268 -14.01 -12.28 -13.59
CA TRP A 268 -12.62 -12.48 -13.99
C TRP A 268 -12.52 -13.33 -15.25
N GLY A 269 -13.37 -14.38 -15.38
CA GLY A 269 -13.43 -15.21 -16.58
C GLY A 269 -13.83 -14.42 -17.81
N ASP A 270 -14.83 -13.57 -17.70
CA ASP A 270 -15.34 -12.74 -18.80
C ASP A 270 -14.30 -11.72 -19.30
N LEU A 271 -13.49 -11.18 -18.37
CA LEU A 271 -12.46 -10.19 -18.70
C LEU A 271 -11.15 -10.80 -19.19
N LEU A 272 -10.91 -12.08 -18.93
CA LEU A 272 -9.63 -12.74 -19.19
C LEU A 272 -9.11 -12.59 -20.60
N PRO A 273 -9.91 -12.77 -21.69
CA PRO A 273 -9.42 -12.62 -23.07
C PRO A 273 -8.86 -11.22 -23.32
N ARG A 274 -9.55 -10.18 -22.82
CA ARG A 274 -9.12 -8.79 -22.97
C ARG A 274 -7.90 -8.46 -22.13
N LEU A 275 -7.84 -8.94 -20.89
CA LEU A 275 -6.67 -8.79 -20.03
C LEU A 275 -5.44 -9.47 -20.65
N ARG A 276 -5.60 -10.67 -21.21
CA ARG A 276 -4.51 -11.39 -21.88
C ARG A 276 -3.94 -10.59 -23.06
N ALA A 277 -4.80 -10.05 -23.92
CA ALA A 277 -4.36 -9.20 -25.03
C ALA A 277 -3.54 -7.99 -24.53
N LEU A 278 -4.01 -7.31 -23.48
CA LEU A 278 -3.28 -6.18 -22.86
C LEU A 278 -1.95 -6.61 -22.24
N MET A 279 -1.89 -7.77 -21.59
CA MET A 279 -0.65 -8.30 -21.03
C MET A 279 0.37 -8.70 -22.09
N GLN A 280 -0.08 -9.18 -23.26
CA GLN A 280 0.79 -9.51 -24.38
C GLN A 280 1.36 -8.27 -25.08
N THR A 281 0.64 -7.16 -25.05
CA THR A 281 1.01 -5.88 -25.69
C THR A 281 1.54 -4.84 -24.69
N ARG A 282 1.85 -5.23 -23.44
CA ARG A 282 2.35 -4.28 -22.42
C ARG A 282 3.62 -3.57 -22.90
N PRO A 283 3.72 -2.26 -22.67
CA PRO A 283 4.80 -1.44 -23.24
C PRO A 283 6.19 -1.74 -22.68
N HIS A 284 6.27 -2.22 -21.44
CA HIS A 284 7.56 -2.51 -20.78
C HIS A 284 7.49 -3.86 -20.04
N PRO A 285 8.56 -4.66 -19.99
CA PRO A 285 8.57 -5.96 -19.31
C PRO A 285 8.19 -5.91 -17.83
N ALA A 286 8.46 -4.80 -17.15
CA ALA A 286 8.08 -4.59 -15.75
C ALA A 286 6.62 -4.16 -15.55
N CYS A 287 5.86 -3.84 -16.61
CA CYS A 287 4.42 -3.66 -16.52
C CYS A 287 3.76 -4.99 -16.11
N SER A 288 2.90 -4.92 -15.11
CA SER A 288 2.31 -6.14 -14.54
C SER A 288 0.94 -5.90 -13.94
N LEU A 289 0.18 -6.98 -13.80
CA LEU A 289 -1.06 -7.05 -13.05
C LEU A 289 -0.89 -8.07 -11.92
N ALA A 290 -1.19 -7.66 -10.71
CA ALA A 290 -1.15 -8.56 -9.57
C ALA A 290 -2.42 -8.41 -8.73
N CYS A 291 -2.70 -9.37 -7.86
CA CYS A 291 -3.89 -9.33 -7.04
C CYS A 291 -3.68 -10.06 -5.72
N GLN A 292 -4.39 -9.60 -4.71
CA GLN A 292 -4.42 -10.17 -3.37
C GLN A 292 -5.85 -10.42 -2.96
N GLN A 293 -6.11 -11.58 -2.34
CA GLN A 293 -7.38 -11.89 -1.73
C GLN A 293 -7.56 -11.18 -0.38
N LEU A 294 -8.73 -10.60 -0.18
CA LEU A 294 -9.22 -9.95 1.04
C LEU A 294 -10.51 -10.64 1.52
N GLY A 295 -11.41 -9.91 2.12
CA GLY A 295 -12.69 -10.39 2.64
C GLY A 295 -12.58 -10.96 4.06
N GLY A 296 -13.58 -11.68 4.51
CA GLY A 296 -13.61 -12.24 5.87
C GLY A 296 -13.64 -11.15 6.94
N ALA A 297 -12.71 -11.17 7.87
CA ALA A 297 -12.66 -10.21 8.98
C ALA A 297 -12.50 -8.75 8.55
N SER A 298 -11.92 -8.47 7.38
CA SER A 298 -11.82 -7.09 6.86
C SER A 298 -13.17 -6.50 6.43
N ALA A 299 -14.15 -7.36 6.18
CA ALA A 299 -15.51 -6.99 5.74
C ALA A 299 -16.52 -6.89 6.88
N GLN A 300 -16.11 -7.16 8.13
CA GLN A 300 -17.05 -7.16 9.26
C GLN A 300 -17.53 -5.75 9.59
N PRO A 301 -18.84 -5.57 9.87
CA PRO A 301 -19.36 -4.32 10.43
C PRO A 301 -18.79 -4.11 11.84
N GLY A 302 -18.56 -2.86 12.23
CA GLY A 302 -18.04 -2.50 13.55
C GLY A 302 -16.63 -1.93 13.55
N VAL A 303 -15.96 -1.87 12.41
CA VAL A 303 -14.71 -1.12 12.25
C VAL A 303 -15.06 0.30 11.83
N GLU A 304 -15.84 1.01 12.66
CA GLU A 304 -16.34 2.36 12.35
C GLU A 304 -15.25 3.45 12.43
N GLY A 305 -14.09 3.13 12.96
CA GLY A 305 -13.02 4.09 13.22
C GLY A 305 -12.14 4.47 12.04
N THR A 306 -12.58 4.28 10.76
CA THR A 306 -11.73 4.57 9.59
C THR A 306 -12.52 5.20 8.44
N VAL A 307 -11.81 5.88 7.52
CA VAL A 307 -12.37 6.35 6.25
C VAL A 307 -12.11 5.39 5.09
N PHE A 308 -11.64 4.17 5.37
CA PHE A 308 -11.52 3.10 4.39
C PHE A 308 -12.92 2.52 4.11
N VAL A 309 -13.54 2.89 3.00
CA VAL A 309 -14.96 2.61 2.71
C VAL A 309 -15.20 1.24 2.05
N HIS A 310 -14.20 0.65 1.39
CA HIS A 310 -14.35 -0.59 0.60
C HIS A 310 -14.21 -1.85 1.45
N ARG A 311 -15.08 -1.98 2.46
CA ARG A 311 -15.05 -3.13 3.40
C ARG A 311 -15.56 -4.43 2.79
N ASP A 312 -16.38 -4.35 1.76
CA ASP A 312 -16.92 -5.49 1.00
C ASP A 312 -15.92 -6.08 0.00
N ALA A 313 -14.73 -5.47 -0.14
CA ALA A 313 -13.72 -5.95 -1.06
C ALA A 313 -13.22 -7.36 -0.69
N VAL A 314 -13.24 -8.26 -1.68
CA VAL A 314 -12.68 -9.61 -1.63
C VAL A 314 -11.40 -9.70 -2.45
N TRP A 315 -11.25 -8.87 -3.47
CA TRP A 315 -10.08 -8.81 -4.34
C TRP A 315 -9.48 -7.42 -4.37
N LYS A 316 -8.17 -7.38 -4.29
CA LYS A 316 -7.37 -6.17 -4.44
C LYS A 316 -6.37 -6.36 -5.58
N PRO A 317 -6.75 -6.13 -6.84
CA PRO A 317 -5.77 -6.05 -7.91
C PRO A 317 -4.98 -4.74 -7.84
N TRP A 318 -3.74 -4.77 -8.34
CA TRP A 318 -2.96 -3.57 -8.62
C TRP A 318 -2.26 -3.69 -9.96
N ILE A 319 -2.27 -2.58 -10.69
CA ILE A 319 -1.69 -2.44 -12.01
C ILE A 319 -0.39 -1.67 -11.84
N THR A 320 0.71 -2.22 -12.33
CA THR A 320 2.02 -1.54 -12.35
C THR A 320 2.32 -1.14 -13.78
N ALA A 321 2.34 0.16 -14.06
CA ALA A 321 2.93 0.73 -15.26
C ALA A 321 4.41 1.01 -15.01
N ALA A 322 5.28 0.70 -15.95
CA ALA A 322 6.71 0.90 -15.79
C ALA A 322 7.35 1.35 -17.10
N TRP A 323 8.44 2.14 -17.00
CA TRP A 323 9.21 2.60 -18.14
C TRP A 323 10.66 2.87 -17.75
N SER A 324 11.56 2.92 -18.72
CA SER A 324 12.95 3.27 -18.48
C SER A 324 13.10 4.76 -18.19
N SER A 325 14.03 5.12 -17.32
CA SER A 325 14.35 6.53 -17.03
C SER A 325 14.72 7.26 -18.32
N GLY A 326 14.19 8.47 -18.50
CA GLY A 326 14.39 9.30 -19.69
C GLY A 326 13.57 8.90 -20.93
N ASP A 327 12.80 7.81 -20.87
CA ASP A 327 11.94 7.36 -21.98
C ASP A 327 10.51 7.97 -21.82
N GLU A 328 10.34 9.19 -22.28
CA GLU A 328 9.05 9.89 -22.20
C GLU A 328 7.95 9.21 -23.02
N GLN A 329 8.28 8.65 -24.21
CA GLN A 329 7.29 7.92 -25.00
C GLN A 329 6.88 6.61 -24.31
N GLY A 330 7.85 5.89 -23.73
CA GLY A 330 7.59 4.71 -22.90
C GLY A 330 6.73 5.03 -21.69
N ARG A 331 6.95 6.20 -21.06
CA ARG A 331 6.09 6.69 -19.98
C ARG A 331 4.65 6.88 -20.44
N LEU A 332 4.41 7.61 -21.51
CA LEU A 332 3.07 7.86 -22.04
C LEU A 332 2.36 6.55 -22.41
N ASN A 333 3.04 5.66 -23.13
CA ASN A 333 2.49 4.37 -23.52
C ASN A 333 2.13 3.49 -22.30
N SER A 334 2.98 3.52 -21.26
CA SER A 334 2.75 2.71 -20.04
C SER A 334 1.60 3.25 -19.19
N LEU A 335 1.43 4.57 -19.13
CA LEU A 335 0.30 5.19 -18.44
C LEU A 335 -1.02 4.93 -19.19
N GLU A 336 -1.04 5.05 -20.51
CA GLU A 336 -2.21 4.72 -21.34
C GLU A 336 -2.60 3.23 -21.21
N TRP A 337 -1.61 2.34 -21.17
CA TRP A 337 -1.83 0.91 -20.92
C TRP A 337 -2.43 0.70 -19.53
N LEU A 338 -1.94 1.37 -18.49
CA LEU A 338 -2.47 1.31 -17.13
C LEU A 338 -3.94 1.73 -17.09
N GLU A 339 -4.28 2.88 -17.68
CA GLU A 339 -5.65 3.38 -17.76
C GLU A 339 -6.57 2.41 -18.48
N THR A 340 -6.07 1.79 -19.56
CA THR A 340 -6.81 0.76 -20.32
C THR A 340 -7.08 -0.48 -19.47
N VAL A 341 -6.08 -1.02 -18.76
CA VAL A 341 -6.26 -2.15 -17.84
C VAL A 341 -7.23 -1.78 -16.71
N TRP A 342 -7.11 -0.59 -16.15
CA TRP A 342 -8.02 -0.09 -15.12
C TRP A 342 -9.46 -0.04 -15.63
N SER A 343 -9.69 0.51 -16.83
CA SER A 343 -11.03 0.57 -17.45
C SER A 343 -11.65 -0.83 -17.63
N VAL A 344 -10.84 -1.84 -17.95
CA VAL A 344 -11.26 -3.23 -18.07
C VAL A 344 -11.63 -3.84 -16.72
N LEU A 345 -10.90 -3.54 -15.66
CA LEU A 345 -11.13 -4.08 -14.31
C LEU A 345 -12.25 -3.35 -13.56
N ARG A 346 -12.55 -2.09 -13.89
CA ARG A 346 -13.50 -1.24 -13.17
C ARG A 346 -14.89 -1.86 -12.95
N PRO A 347 -15.49 -2.62 -13.90
CA PRO A 347 -16.79 -3.27 -13.66
C PRO A 347 -16.80 -4.29 -12.52
N ILE A 348 -15.66 -4.95 -12.24
CA ILE A 348 -15.55 -5.94 -11.16
C ILE A 348 -14.75 -5.42 -9.96
N CYS A 349 -14.01 -4.32 -10.12
CA CYS A 349 -13.23 -3.69 -9.06
C CYS A 349 -13.47 -2.17 -9.09
N PRO A 350 -14.65 -1.70 -8.63
CA PRO A 350 -15.03 -0.28 -8.71
C PRO A 350 -14.30 0.62 -7.70
N GLY A 351 -13.77 0.07 -6.62
CA GLY A 351 -13.08 0.81 -5.57
C GLY A 351 -11.59 1.01 -5.86
N VAL A 352 -10.98 1.97 -5.17
CA VAL A 352 -9.54 2.29 -5.25
C VAL A 352 -8.89 2.18 -3.87
N HIS A 353 -7.68 1.64 -3.85
CA HIS A 353 -6.78 1.65 -2.70
C HIS A 353 -5.60 2.58 -3.00
N LEU A 354 -5.47 3.64 -2.24
CA LEU A 354 -4.42 4.66 -2.39
C LEU A 354 -3.08 4.17 -1.81
N ALA A 355 -2.53 3.09 -2.38
CA ALA A 355 -1.21 2.58 -2.00
C ALA A 355 -0.08 3.53 -2.43
N GLN A 356 -0.30 4.30 -3.48
CA GLN A 356 0.52 5.42 -3.95
C GLN A 356 -0.39 6.63 -4.18
N LEU A 357 0.20 7.83 -4.20
CA LEU A 357 -0.52 9.07 -4.45
C LEU A 357 -0.11 9.61 -5.82
N HIS A 358 -1.09 9.97 -6.64
CA HIS A 358 -0.86 10.38 -8.03
C HIS A 358 -1.27 11.84 -8.30
N HIS A 359 -1.09 12.73 -7.32
CA HIS A 359 -1.48 14.16 -7.44
C HIS A 359 -0.86 14.89 -8.64
N HIS A 360 0.12 14.29 -9.30
CA HIS A 360 0.78 14.77 -10.54
C HIS A 360 0.16 14.16 -11.81
N LEU A 361 -0.82 13.27 -11.71
CA LEU A 361 -1.45 12.58 -12.85
C LEU A 361 -2.91 13.00 -13.02
N PRO A 362 -3.41 13.01 -14.25
CA PRO A 362 -4.74 13.56 -14.57
C PRO A 362 -5.90 12.81 -13.89
N TRP A 363 -5.71 11.51 -13.56
CA TRP A 363 -6.74 10.69 -12.91
C TRP A 363 -6.76 10.77 -11.38
N HIS A 364 -5.87 11.56 -10.75
CA HIS A 364 -5.81 11.69 -9.30
C HIS A 364 -7.17 11.97 -8.66
N ARG A 365 -7.91 12.91 -9.23
CA ARG A 365 -9.26 13.23 -8.73
C ARG A 365 -10.19 12.04 -8.74
N LEU A 366 -10.17 11.24 -9.80
CA LEU A 366 -10.96 10.01 -9.90
C LEU A 366 -10.55 8.98 -8.84
N GLU A 367 -9.24 8.81 -8.58
CA GLU A 367 -8.77 7.90 -7.52
C GLU A 367 -9.27 8.32 -6.14
N VAL A 368 -9.19 9.61 -5.82
CA VAL A 368 -9.63 10.15 -4.54
C VAL A 368 -11.15 10.00 -4.38
N ASP A 369 -11.93 10.33 -5.43
CA ASP A 369 -13.38 10.14 -5.45
C ASP A 369 -13.76 8.66 -5.23
N LEU A 370 -13.09 7.72 -5.90
CA LEU A 370 -13.35 6.29 -5.77
C LEU A 370 -12.83 5.69 -4.45
N ALA A 371 -11.78 6.26 -3.86
CA ALA A 371 -11.22 5.76 -2.61
C ALA A 371 -12.07 6.13 -1.39
N PHE A 372 -12.63 7.34 -1.37
CA PHE A 372 -13.32 7.87 -0.19
C PHE A 372 -14.84 8.00 -0.34
N GLY A 373 -15.36 8.02 -1.58
CA GLY A 373 -16.80 8.11 -1.83
C GLY A 373 -17.43 9.28 -1.05
N ASP A 374 -18.52 9.01 -0.34
CA ASP A 374 -19.28 10.03 0.42
C ASP A 374 -18.45 10.70 1.54
N ARG A 375 -17.33 10.09 1.98
CA ARG A 375 -16.45 10.66 3.00
C ARG A 375 -15.56 11.80 2.48
N LEU A 376 -15.39 11.92 1.16
CA LEU A 376 -14.46 12.88 0.57
C LEU A 376 -14.76 14.33 0.98
N ASN A 377 -15.99 14.76 0.97
CA ASN A 377 -16.37 16.13 1.34
C ASN A 377 -16.00 16.47 2.80
N GLU A 378 -16.13 15.50 3.71
CA GLU A 378 -15.76 15.63 5.11
C GLU A 378 -14.23 15.75 5.26
N LEU A 379 -13.47 14.95 4.52
CA LEU A 379 -12.01 14.98 4.50
C LEU A 379 -11.48 16.30 3.91
N GLN A 380 -12.07 16.80 2.85
CA GLN A 380 -11.69 18.10 2.24
C GLN A 380 -11.91 19.26 3.20
N ARG A 381 -13.03 19.29 3.94
CA ARG A 381 -13.26 20.30 4.99
C ARG A 381 -12.22 20.18 6.12
N LEU A 382 -11.89 18.98 6.54
CA LEU A 382 -10.84 18.80 7.54
C LEU A 382 -9.49 19.30 7.03
N LYS A 383 -9.14 18.97 5.77
CA LYS A 383 -7.88 19.42 5.15
C LYS A 383 -7.75 20.93 5.13
N THR A 384 -8.80 21.70 4.83
CA THR A 384 -8.72 23.17 4.86
C THR A 384 -8.40 23.73 6.26
N VAL A 385 -8.62 22.95 7.32
CA VAL A 385 -8.29 23.35 8.70
C VAL A 385 -6.88 22.91 9.08
N VAL A 386 -6.52 21.65 8.74
CA VAL A 386 -5.26 21.05 9.23
C VAL A 386 -4.08 21.22 8.26
N ASP A 387 -4.33 21.63 7.03
CA ASP A 387 -3.30 21.87 6.00
C ASP A 387 -3.74 23.00 5.04
N PRO A 388 -4.02 24.21 5.56
CA PRO A 388 -4.53 25.33 4.76
C PRO A 388 -3.55 25.81 3.69
N ASP A 389 -2.26 25.59 3.89
CA ASP A 389 -1.19 25.99 2.96
C ASP A 389 -0.87 24.92 1.92
N GLU A 390 -1.61 23.80 1.90
CA GLU A 390 -1.39 22.66 0.98
C GLU A 390 0.05 22.13 1.01
N ASN A 391 0.66 22.06 2.18
CA ASN A 391 2.00 21.49 2.37
C ASN A 391 2.06 20.00 1.97
N LEU A 392 0.93 19.30 2.05
CA LEU A 392 0.78 17.89 1.71
C LEU A 392 -0.08 17.70 0.44
N PRO A 393 -0.07 16.52 -0.21
CA PRO A 393 -0.84 16.28 -1.43
C PRO A 393 -2.33 16.64 -1.31
N SER A 394 -2.94 17.08 -2.41
CA SER A 394 -4.36 17.44 -2.48
C SER A 394 -5.29 16.23 -2.33
N LEU A 395 -6.48 16.45 -1.75
CA LEU A 395 -7.62 15.52 -1.72
C LEU A 395 -8.58 15.80 -2.87
#